data_2cd106feaded1d8fd887c78d32007c9f
#
_entry.id   2cd106feaded1d8fd887c78d32007c9f
#
_cell.length_a   1.000
_cell.length_b   1.000
_cell.length_c   1.000
_cell.angle_alpha   90.00
_cell.angle_beta   90.00
_cell.angle_gamma   90.00
#
_symmetry.space_group_name_H-M   'P 1'
#
loop_
_entity.id
_entity.type
_entity.pdbx_description
1 polymer ?
#
loop_
_entity_poly.entity_id
_entity_poly.type
_entity_poly.pdbx_seq_one_letter_code
_entity_poly.pdbx_strand_id
1 'polypeptide(L)'
;MNEGRRTILGWALLGAVQPLWAAAPAGAAAHARLERELAAIVQDPACALASLAVLAIRDGQVVYEGAFGRRRIGNGALPDLPATPDTLYRIASVSKLMTTLGLMRLVEAGGFELDADVSGYLGFTLRNPHFPERAITLRHLLTHTSSLRDAAGYSFPAGTSLQSFLVPGAPATYAREAGPGAYFSYCNLGWGIIGTMMERATGERFDRLMRRLLLDPLGLDAGYNPAELPPPALANLATLYRKRTVDTEVWDANGPWIAQADDTRLRAPPPPPGLERYVIGENATPFSPTGGLRISARGLGVVMRMLMNGGVHDGKRLFQAETLERMFARQWTSDGKGGNGDSMGGFFNAWGLGNAQFPDQPGRRLVEGGFDAVGHLGDAYGLRSVFAFDRKRRDGIIVLVGGSAADPASVRGRYSALAAFEENILTSIFQQLLAA
;
A
#
# COMPACT_ATOMS: atom_id res chain seq x y z
N MET A 1 62.17 -46.79 -54.75
CA MET A 1 61.80 -46.70 -53.33
C MET A 1 62.50 -45.48 -52.74
N ASN A 2 61.85 -44.43 -52.59
CA ASN A 2 61.86 -43.56 -51.43
C ASN A 2 61.20 -42.22 -51.70
N GLU A 3 60.28 -41.93 -50.86
CA GLU A 3 59.38 -40.83 -50.96
C GLU A 3 59.99 -39.48 -50.53
N GLY A 4 59.75 -38.49 -51.34
CA GLY A 4 60.12 -37.10 -51.04
C GLY A 4 59.07 -36.39 -50.17
N ARG A 5 59.48 -35.92 -49.00
CA ARG A 5 58.69 -35.02 -48.16
C ARG A 5 58.78 -33.55 -48.67
N ARG A 6 57.65 -33.01 -49.07
CA ARG A 6 57.50 -31.57 -49.34
C ARG A 6 57.05 -30.86 -48.06
N THR A 7 57.88 -29.95 -47.58
CA THR A 7 57.57 -29.04 -46.47
C THR A 7 56.81 -27.85 -47.00
N ILE A 8 55.62 -27.70 -46.55
CA ILE A 8 54.78 -26.46 -46.83
C ILE A 8 54.93 -25.52 -45.63
N LEU A 9 55.52 -24.34 -45.84
CA LEU A 9 55.54 -23.25 -44.91
C LEU A 9 54.14 -22.57 -44.95
N GLY A 10 53.39 -22.74 -43.86
CA GLY A 10 52.15 -22.00 -43.65
C GLY A 10 52.44 -20.69 -42.96
N TRP A 11 52.05 -19.57 -43.58
CA TRP A 11 52.02 -18.23 -42.97
C TRP A 11 50.79 -18.13 -42.05
N ALA A 12 51.02 -18.03 -40.74
CA ALA A 12 49.96 -17.71 -39.78
C ALA A 12 49.71 -16.17 -39.77
N LEU A 13 48.60 -15.77 -40.34
CA LEU A 13 48.06 -14.41 -40.14
C LEU A 13 47.50 -14.30 -38.70
N LEU A 14 48.24 -13.68 -37.82
CA LEU A 14 47.75 -13.20 -36.53
C LEU A 14 46.75 -12.03 -36.75
N GLY A 15 45.47 -12.34 -36.92
CA GLY A 15 44.40 -11.38 -36.84
C GLY A 15 44.24 -10.90 -35.40
N ALA A 16 44.53 -9.65 -35.11
CA ALA A 16 44.23 -9.04 -33.83
C ALA A 16 42.70 -9.01 -33.64
N VAL A 17 42.18 -9.90 -32.80
CA VAL A 17 40.80 -9.85 -32.31
C VAL A 17 40.73 -8.69 -31.32
N GLN A 18 40.22 -7.54 -31.76
CA GLN A 18 39.78 -6.48 -30.85
C GLN A 18 38.60 -7.03 -30.03
N PRO A 19 38.60 -6.87 -28.70
CA PRO A 19 37.45 -7.22 -27.90
C PRO A 19 36.31 -6.26 -28.29
N LEU A 20 35.29 -6.79 -28.95
CA LEU A 20 33.99 -6.12 -29.06
C LEU A 20 33.48 -5.95 -27.62
N TRP A 21 33.58 -4.75 -27.12
CA TRP A 21 32.81 -4.34 -25.94
C TRP A 21 31.34 -4.42 -26.36
N ALA A 22 30.72 -5.54 -26.03
CA ALA A 22 29.29 -5.67 -26.18
C ALA A 22 28.65 -4.58 -25.31
N ALA A 23 28.03 -3.59 -25.93
CA ALA A 23 27.21 -2.64 -25.23
C ALA A 23 26.21 -3.44 -24.40
N ALA A 24 26.15 -3.19 -23.09
CA ALA A 24 25.17 -3.82 -22.23
C ALA A 24 23.78 -3.60 -22.86
N PRO A 25 22.90 -4.63 -22.86
CA PRO A 25 21.56 -4.46 -23.43
C PRO A 25 20.93 -3.22 -22.78
N ALA A 26 20.23 -2.41 -23.59
CA ALA A 26 19.70 -1.11 -23.17
C ALA A 26 18.95 -1.14 -21.82
N GLY A 27 18.28 -2.25 -21.50
CA GLY A 27 17.66 -2.51 -20.20
C GLY A 27 18.64 -2.58 -19.02
N ALA A 28 19.81 -3.18 -19.17
CA ALA A 28 20.78 -3.30 -18.08
C ALA A 28 21.38 -1.92 -17.68
N ALA A 29 21.59 -1.04 -18.65
CA ALA A 29 22.06 0.31 -18.39
C ALA A 29 21.01 1.18 -17.64
N ALA A 30 19.73 1.05 -18.01
CA ALA A 30 18.62 1.71 -17.34
C ALA A 30 18.48 1.21 -15.88
N HIS A 31 18.54 -0.10 -15.67
CA HIS A 31 18.51 -0.68 -14.31
C HIS A 31 19.67 -0.18 -13.45
N ALA A 32 20.90 -0.22 -13.94
CA ALA A 32 22.08 0.25 -13.20
C ALA A 32 22.01 1.77 -12.89
N ARG A 33 21.40 2.55 -13.75
CA ARG A 33 21.15 3.99 -13.50
C ARG A 33 20.09 4.15 -12.41
N LEU A 34 18.96 3.45 -12.51
CA LEU A 34 17.90 3.48 -11.52
C LEU A 34 18.42 3.09 -10.13
N GLU A 35 19.20 2.02 -10.03
CA GLU A 35 19.79 1.58 -8.76
C GLU A 35 20.64 2.67 -8.11
N ARG A 36 21.48 3.37 -8.89
CA ARG A 36 22.29 4.48 -8.37
C ARG A 36 21.41 5.65 -7.91
N GLU A 37 20.38 6.00 -8.66
CA GLU A 37 19.46 7.09 -8.30
C GLU A 37 18.69 6.75 -7.01
N LEU A 38 18.14 5.53 -6.91
CA LEU A 38 17.43 5.10 -5.70
C LEU A 38 18.34 5.01 -4.48
N ALA A 39 19.57 4.50 -4.65
CA ALA A 39 20.55 4.45 -3.58
C ALA A 39 20.94 5.86 -3.10
N ALA A 40 21.09 6.82 -4.02
CA ALA A 40 21.35 8.22 -3.68
C ALA A 40 20.20 8.86 -2.90
N ILE A 41 18.94 8.60 -3.28
CA ILE A 41 17.76 9.09 -2.56
C ILE A 41 17.72 8.49 -1.13
N VAL A 42 17.99 7.21 -0.96
CA VAL A 42 18.00 6.55 0.36
C VAL A 42 19.09 7.12 1.28
N GLN A 43 20.21 7.55 0.71
CA GLN A 43 21.37 8.07 1.45
C GLN A 43 21.42 9.60 1.52
N ASP A 44 20.42 10.30 0.99
CA ASP A 44 20.38 11.77 0.98
C ASP A 44 20.45 12.31 2.42
N PRO A 45 21.49 13.06 2.79
CA PRO A 45 21.62 13.61 4.14
C PRO A 45 20.45 14.50 4.57
N ALA A 46 19.79 15.15 3.61
CA ALA A 46 18.64 16.02 3.87
C ALA A 46 17.39 15.20 4.28
N CYS A 47 17.24 13.98 3.78
CA CYS A 47 16.12 13.11 4.11
C CYS A 47 16.49 11.62 3.97
N ALA A 48 17.47 11.15 4.72
CA ALA A 48 17.85 9.74 4.67
C ALA A 48 16.66 8.82 4.97
N LEU A 49 16.58 7.70 4.24
CA LEU A 49 15.54 6.70 4.44
C LEU A 49 16.09 5.50 5.20
N ALA A 50 15.31 4.96 6.16
CA ALA A 50 15.70 3.77 6.89
C ALA A 50 15.78 2.55 5.98
N SER A 51 14.77 2.37 5.15
CA SER A 51 14.72 1.35 4.09
C SER A 51 13.76 1.77 2.97
N LEU A 52 13.99 1.19 1.81
CA LEU A 52 13.16 1.34 0.62
C LEU A 52 13.03 -0.03 -0.05
N ALA A 53 11.81 -0.43 -0.41
CA ALA A 53 11.56 -1.54 -1.33
C ALA A 53 10.67 -1.04 -2.47
N VAL A 54 11.05 -1.38 -3.71
CA VAL A 54 10.33 -0.96 -4.91
C VAL A 54 10.11 -2.13 -5.86
N LEU A 55 9.01 -2.06 -6.63
CA LEU A 55 8.74 -2.98 -7.71
C LEU A 55 8.09 -2.19 -8.85
N ALA A 56 8.53 -2.46 -10.08
CA ALA A 56 7.96 -1.89 -11.29
C ALA A 56 7.43 -2.98 -12.21
N ILE A 57 6.24 -2.73 -12.76
CA ILE A 57 5.57 -3.59 -13.74
C ILE A 57 5.38 -2.79 -15.02
N ARG A 58 5.73 -3.38 -16.16
CA ARG A 58 5.48 -2.84 -17.49
C ARG A 58 4.71 -3.88 -18.30
N ASP A 59 3.62 -3.49 -18.92
CA ASP A 59 2.73 -4.40 -19.68
C ASP A 59 2.39 -5.70 -18.93
N GLY A 60 2.11 -5.58 -17.63
CA GLY A 60 1.77 -6.72 -16.77
C GLY A 60 2.93 -7.63 -16.38
N GLN A 61 4.18 -7.32 -16.76
CA GLN A 61 5.37 -8.07 -16.39
C GLN A 61 6.23 -7.28 -15.40
N VAL A 62 6.76 -7.97 -14.39
CA VAL A 62 7.72 -7.36 -13.47
C VAL A 62 9.00 -7.09 -14.24
N VAL A 63 9.39 -5.82 -14.33
CA VAL A 63 10.62 -5.38 -15.01
C VAL A 63 11.71 -4.95 -14.04
N TYR A 64 11.38 -4.70 -12.78
CA TYR A 64 12.37 -4.34 -11.76
C TYR A 64 11.86 -4.65 -10.36
N GLU A 65 12.77 -5.15 -9.53
CA GLU A 65 12.63 -5.28 -8.08
C GLU A 65 13.90 -4.77 -7.42
N GLY A 66 13.77 -3.90 -6.42
CA GLY A 66 14.91 -3.36 -5.68
C GLY A 66 14.61 -3.16 -4.22
N ALA A 67 15.64 -3.26 -3.37
CA ALA A 67 15.55 -2.94 -1.96
C ALA A 67 16.86 -2.32 -1.48
N PHE A 68 16.76 -1.30 -0.63
CA PHE A 68 17.86 -0.47 -0.14
C PHE A 68 17.69 -0.21 1.35
N GLY A 69 18.79 0.08 2.04
CA GLY A 69 18.78 0.40 3.46
C GLY A 69 18.50 -0.82 4.34
N ARG A 70 17.94 -0.59 5.52
CA ARG A 70 17.88 -1.57 6.61
C ARG A 70 16.44 -1.76 7.11
N ARG A 71 15.91 -2.99 6.99
CA ARG A 71 14.61 -3.34 7.58
C ARG A 71 14.66 -3.39 9.11
N ARG A 72 15.85 -3.57 9.69
CA ARG A 72 16.11 -3.43 11.11
C ARG A 72 17.41 -2.66 11.31
N ILE A 73 17.34 -1.57 12.07
CA ILE A 73 18.50 -0.82 12.54
C ILE A 73 18.87 -1.39 13.90
N GLY A 74 20.07 -1.90 14.02
CA GLY A 74 20.59 -2.51 15.24
C GLY A 74 20.72 -1.52 16.41
N ASN A 75 21.07 -2.02 17.57
CA ASN A 75 21.23 -1.25 18.80
C ASN A 75 22.54 -1.56 19.56
N GLY A 76 23.54 -2.04 18.84
CA GLY A 76 24.81 -2.50 19.40
C GLY A 76 24.79 -3.95 19.88
N ALA A 77 23.69 -4.42 20.50
CA ALA A 77 23.53 -5.83 20.87
C ALA A 77 23.02 -6.69 19.71
N LEU A 78 22.24 -6.11 18.81
CA LEU A 78 21.71 -6.76 17.62
C LEU A 78 22.25 -6.08 16.36
N PRO A 79 22.60 -6.86 15.31
CA PRO A 79 23.11 -6.31 14.06
C PRO A 79 22.00 -5.63 13.24
N ASP A 80 22.42 -4.75 12.34
CA ASP A 80 21.58 -4.29 11.24
C ASP A 80 21.16 -5.46 10.37
N LEU A 81 19.92 -5.38 9.84
CA LEU A 81 19.47 -6.32 8.80
C LEU A 81 19.07 -5.56 7.54
N PRO A 82 19.61 -5.94 6.36
CA PRO A 82 19.26 -5.26 5.12
C PRO A 82 17.80 -5.48 4.73
N ALA A 83 17.21 -4.52 4.05
CA ALA A 83 15.95 -4.71 3.35
C ALA A 83 16.15 -5.61 2.12
N THR A 84 15.11 -6.37 1.76
CA THR A 84 15.06 -7.23 0.57
C THR A 84 13.71 -7.03 -0.13
N PRO A 85 13.53 -7.44 -1.39
CA PRO A 85 12.23 -7.37 -2.06
C PRO A 85 11.12 -8.17 -1.35
N ASP A 86 11.49 -9.15 -0.52
CA ASP A 86 10.59 -9.97 0.29
C ASP A 86 10.37 -9.41 1.70
N THR A 87 10.98 -8.28 2.06
CA THR A 87 10.77 -7.65 3.35
C THR A 87 9.31 -7.21 3.50
N LEU A 88 8.67 -7.67 4.58
CA LEU A 88 7.30 -7.30 4.89
C LEU A 88 7.27 -5.94 5.60
N TYR A 89 6.42 -5.06 5.09
CA TYR A 89 6.13 -3.76 5.73
C TYR A 89 4.67 -3.72 6.16
N ARG A 90 4.38 -3.10 7.30
CA ARG A 90 3.02 -2.67 7.62
C ARG A 90 2.67 -1.52 6.69
N ILE A 91 1.84 -1.77 5.67
CA ILE A 91 1.66 -0.89 4.50
C ILE A 91 0.68 0.27 4.71
N ALA A 92 0.30 0.56 5.96
CA ALA A 92 -0.65 1.63 6.28
C ALA A 92 -1.90 1.58 5.37
N SER A 93 -2.38 2.72 4.87
CA SER A 93 -3.67 2.83 4.19
C SER A 93 -3.78 2.09 2.85
N VAL A 94 -2.70 1.61 2.25
CA VAL A 94 -2.78 0.65 1.13
C VAL A 94 -3.54 -0.62 1.56
N SER A 95 -3.59 -0.93 2.87
CA SER A 95 -4.43 -2.01 3.43
C SER A 95 -5.92 -1.83 3.13
N LYS A 96 -6.41 -0.59 2.95
CA LYS A 96 -7.82 -0.33 2.62
C LYS A 96 -8.21 -0.95 1.28
N LEU A 97 -7.33 -0.83 0.29
CA LEU A 97 -7.54 -1.47 -1.01
C LEU A 97 -7.59 -3.00 -0.86
N MET A 98 -6.70 -3.58 -0.05
CA MET A 98 -6.67 -5.03 0.19
C MET A 98 -7.93 -5.50 0.94
N THR A 99 -8.34 -4.78 1.98
CA THR A 99 -9.59 -5.04 2.70
C THR A 99 -10.80 -4.94 1.77
N THR A 100 -10.81 -3.93 0.88
CA THR A 100 -11.86 -3.77 -0.13
C THR A 100 -11.90 -4.97 -1.09
N LEU A 101 -10.75 -5.49 -1.53
CA LEU A 101 -10.71 -6.70 -2.34
C LEU A 101 -11.34 -7.90 -1.61
N GLY A 102 -11.00 -8.12 -0.33
CA GLY A 102 -11.65 -9.15 0.48
C GLY A 102 -13.17 -8.98 0.58
N LEU A 103 -13.62 -7.73 0.81
CA LEU A 103 -15.04 -7.39 0.82
C LEU A 103 -15.72 -7.67 -0.53
N MET A 104 -15.08 -7.29 -1.65
CA MET A 104 -15.66 -7.49 -2.98
C MET A 104 -15.81 -8.97 -3.35
N ARG A 105 -15.01 -9.87 -2.76
CA ARG A 105 -15.26 -11.32 -2.83
C ARG A 105 -16.60 -11.70 -2.21
N LEU A 106 -16.93 -11.08 -1.06
CA LEU A 106 -18.20 -11.32 -0.39
C LEU A 106 -19.37 -10.65 -1.13
N VAL A 107 -19.15 -9.53 -1.78
CA VAL A 107 -20.14 -8.90 -2.68
C VAL A 107 -20.45 -9.80 -3.87
N GLU A 108 -19.44 -10.37 -4.53
CA GLU A 108 -19.63 -11.33 -5.63
C GLU A 108 -20.40 -12.59 -5.20
N ALA A 109 -20.19 -13.03 -3.96
CA ALA A 109 -20.89 -14.16 -3.38
C ALA A 109 -22.33 -13.83 -2.94
N GLY A 110 -22.81 -12.60 -3.14
CA GLY A 110 -24.15 -12.15 -2.74
C GLY A 110 -24.32 -11.87 -1.25
N GLY A 111 -23.22 -11.82 -0.49
CA GLY A 111 -23.26 -11.54 0.95
C GLY A 111 -23.48 -10.07 1.29
N PHE A 112 -23.18 -9.17 0.35
CA PHE A 112 -23.30 -7.70 0.53
C PHE A 112 -23.79 -7.01 -0.72
N GLU A 113 -24.61 -5.98 -0.53
CA GLU A 113 -25.03 -5.05 -1.56
C GLU A 113 -24.44 -3.66 -1.31
N LEU A 114 -23.87 -3.03 -2.35
CA LEU A 114 -23.17 -1.75 -2.21
C LEU A 114 -24.05 -0.62 -1.74
N ASP A 115 -25.33 -0.63 -2.12
CA ASP A 115 -26.28 0.45 -1.86
C ASP A 115 -27.28 0.13 -0.74
N ALA A 116 -27.14 -1.05 -0.09
CA ALA A 116 -27.92 -1.38 1.07
C ALA A 116 -27.47 -0.60 2.32
N ASP A 117 -28.42 -0.38 3.23
CA ASP A 117 -28.16 0.21 4.54
C ASP A 117 -27.25 -0.71 5.37
N VAL A 118 -26.11 -0.19 5.81
CA VAL A 118 -25.13 -0.95 6.61
C VAL A 118 -25.70 -1.41 7.96
N SER A 119 -26.77 -0.78 8.44
CA SER A 119 -27.43 -1.16 9.69
C SER A 119 -27.90 -2.62 9.69
N GLY A 120 -28.36 -3.13 8.53
CA GLY A 120 -28.78 -4.51 8.37
C GLY A 120 -27.63 -5.51 8.57
N TYR A 121 -26.39 -5.14 8.20
CA TYR A 121 -25.20 -5.97 8.38
C TYR A 121 -24.58 -5.82 9.77
N LEU A 122 -24.75 -4.65 10.42
CA LEU A 122 -24.20 -4.38 11.75
C LEU A 122 -25.05 -4.94 12.89
N GLY A 123 -26.33 -5.18 12.67
CA GLY A 123 -27.28 -5.63 13.71
C GLY A 123 -27.70 -4.51 14.68
N PHE A 124 -27.35 -3.28 14.37
CA PHE A 124 -27.83 -2.07 15.06
C PHE A 124 -27.94 -0.93 14.06
N THR A 125 -28.80 0.06 14.36
CA THR A 125 -29.02 1.21 13.48
C THR A 125 -27.83 2.17 13.55
N LEU A 126 -27.14 2.33 12.42
CA LEU A 126 -26.08 3.33 12.23
C LEU A 126 -26.64 4.50 11.42
N ARG A 127 -26.74 5.67 12.05
CA ARG A 127 -27.21 6.92 11.43
C ARG A 127 -26.36 8.08 11.89
N ASN A 128 -26.18 9.04 10.98
CA ASN A 128 -25.72 10.34 11.39
C ASN A 128 -26.91 11.05 12.09
N PRO A 129 -26.78 11.44 13.37
CA PRO A 129 -27.89 12.02 14.12
C PRO A 129 -28.38 13.37 13.55
N HIS A 130 -27.57 14.04 12.73
CA HIS A 130 -27.94 15.28 12.04
C HIS A 130 -28.71 15.01 10.72
N PHE A 131 -28.73 13.78 10.25
CA PHE A 131 -29.41 13.33 9.03
C PHE A 131 -30.06 11.94 9.27
N PRO A 132 -30.96 11.81 10.25
CA PRO A 132 -31.48 10.53 10.72
C PRO A 132 -32.22 9.73 9.64
N GLU A 133 -32.82 10.42 8.67
CA GLU A 133 -33.57 9.79 7.57
C GLU A 133 -32.65 9.24 6.45
N ARG A 134 -31.34 9.58 6.46
CA ARG A 134 -30.41 9.14 5.44
C ARG A 134 -29.64 7.90 5.87
N ALA A 135 -29.82 6.81 5.16
CA ALA A 135 -29.04 5.59 5.36
C ALA A 135 -27.57 5.82 5.01
N ILE A 136 -26.68 5.22 5.82
CA ILE A 136 -25.29 5.03 5.44
C ILE A 136 -25.20 3.70 4.70
N THR A 137 -24.66 3.72 3.47
CA THR A 137 -24.53 2.52 2.65
C THR A 137 -23.08 2.05 2.61
N LEU A 138 -22.85 0.80 2.17
CA LEU A 138 -21.51 0.27 1.97
C LEU A 138 -20.74 1.11 0.95
N ARG A 139 -21.40 1.57 -0.13
CA ARG A 139 -20.81 2.51 -1.10
C ARG A 139 -20.32 3.79 -0.41
N HIS A 140 -21.11 4.37 0.49
CA HIS A 140 -20.70 5.59 1.22
C HIS A 140 -19.44 5.34 2.07
N LEU A 141 -19.31 4.17 2.71
CA LEU A 141 -18.09 3.82 3.43
C LEU A 141 -16.88 3.70 2.48
N LEU A 142 -17.02 2.96 1.39
CA LEU A 142 -15.96 2.71 0.41
C LEU A 142 -15.53 3.97 -0.34
N THR A 143 -16.39 4.98 -0.44
CA THR A 143 -16.11 6.23 -1.15
C THR A 143 -15.78 7.40 -0.22
N HIS A 144 -15.64 7.17 1.09
CA HIS A 144 -15.40 8.23 2.07
C HIS A 144 -16.47 9.34 2.09
N THR A 145 -17.70 8.98 1.73
CA THR A 145 -18.85 9.92 1.72
C THR A 145 -19.91 9.57 2.76
N SER A 146 -19.55 8.76 3.76
CA SER A 146 -20.49 8.26 4.77
C SER A 146 -20.97 9.32 5.80
N SER A 147 -20.42 10.52 5.78
CA SER A 147 -20.58 11.54 6.82
C SER A 147 -20.00 11.17 8.20
N LEU A 148 -19.25 10.05 8.29
CA LEU A 148 -18.46 9.71 9.47
C LEU A 148 -17.15 10.50 9.48
N ARG A 149 -16.57 10.67 10.68
CA ARG A 149 -15.32 11.38 10.94
C ARG A 149 -14.44 10.59 11.91
N ASP A 150 -13.14 10.76 11.80
CA ASP A 150 -12.15 10.11 12.67
C ASP A 150 -11.85 10.89 13.97
N ALA A 151 -12.43 12.09 14.15
CA ALA A 151 -12.08 12.99 15.23
C ALA A 151 -12.32 12.43 16.65
N ALA A 152 -13.24 11.46 16.79
CA ALA A 152 -13.47 10.74 18.05
C ALA A 152 -12.68 9.42 18.15
N GLY A 153 -11.83 9.12 17.16
CA GLY A 153 -11.05 7.90 17.07
C GLY A 153 -11.59 6.90 16.06
N TYR A 154 -10.75 5.94 15.66
CA TYR A 154 -11.09 4.91 14.69
C TYR A 154 -10.48 3.54 15.02
N SER A 155 -9.82 3.41 16.17
CA SER A 155 -9.27 2.14 16.68
C SER A 155 -9.65 1.99 18.13
N PHE A 156 -10.27 0.88 18.48
CA PHE A 156 -10.81 0.62 19.80
C PHE A 156 -10.25 -0.69 20.34
N PRO A 157 -10.07 -0.81 21.69
CA PRO A 157 -9.57 -2.04 22.28
C PRO A 157 -10.48 -3.24 21.98
N ALA A 158 -9.90 -4.43 21.94
CA ALA A 158 -10.66 -5.67 21.94
C ALA A 158 -11.60 -5.72 23.16
N GLY A 159 -12.82 -6.26 22.98
CA GLY A 159 -13.86 -6.24 24.01
C GLY A 159 -14.67 -4.94 24.09
N THR A 160 -14.38 -3.96 23.24
CA THR A 160 -15.23 -2.77 23.06
C THR A 160 -16.12 -2.97 21.83
N SER A 161 -17.44 -2.92 22.00
CA SER A 161 -18.37 -3.00 20.87
C SER A 161 -18.39 -1.68 20.08
N LEU A 162 -18.36 -1.75 18.74
CA LEU A 162 -18.56 -0.55 17.91
C LEU A 162 -19.94 0.08 18.13
N GLN A 163 -20.95 -0.69 18.47
CA GLN A 163 -22.28 -0.17 18.80
C GLN A 163 -22.19 0.81 19.96
N SER A 164 -21.48 0.48 21.04
CA SER A 164 -21.35 1.34 22.21
C SER A 164 -20.64 2.67 21.92
N PHE A 165 -19.80 2.70 20.89
CA PHE A 165 -19.11 3.92 20.44
C PHE A 165 -19.94 4.72 19.43
N LEU A 166 -20.63 4.04 18.50
CA LEU A 166 -21.36 4.67 17.41
C LEU A 166 -22.80 5.09 17.79
N VAL A 167 -23.39 4.48 18.84
CA VAL A 167 -24.75 4.75 19.27
C VAL A 167 -24.77 4.98 20.79
N PRO A 168 -25.05 6.21 21.28
CA PRO A 168 -25.52 7.43 20.58
C PRO A 168 -24.44 8.12 19.72
N GLY A 169 -23.17 7.71 19.84
CA GLY A 169 -22.05 8.31 19.14
C GLY A 169 -21.52 9.62 19.76
N ALA A 170 -20.21 9.76 19.82
CA ALA A 170 -19.61 11.03 20.18
C ALA A 170 -19.91 12.07 19.09
N PRO A 171 -20.22 13.34 19.42
CA PRO A 171 -20.56 14.37 18.43
C PRO A 171 -19.51 14.52 17.33
N ALA A 172 -18.22 14.34 17.64
CA ALA A 172 -17.12 14.42 16.70
C ALA A 172 -17.05 13.25 15.67
N THR A 173 -17.84 12.19 15.86
CA THR A 173 -17.92 11.05 14.94
C THR A 173 -18.73 11.37 13.69
N TYR A 174 -19.57 12.40 13.72
CA TYR A 174 -20.52 12.68 12.66
C TYR A 174 -20.39 14.11 12.11
N ALA A 175 -20.44 14.25 10.77
CA ALA A 175 -20.52 15.55 10.12
C ALA A 175 -21.87 16.23 10.38
N ARG A 176 -21.85 17.55 10.60
CA ARG A 176 -23.04 18.37 10.77
C ARG A 176 -23.51 19.00 9.46
N GLU A 177 -22.54 19.28 8.57
CA GLU A 177 -22.74 20.13 7.40
C GLU A 177 -23.20 19.34 6.18
N ALA A 178 -22.86 18.03 6.14
CA ALA A 178 -23.11 17.20 4.98
C ALA A 178 -23.55 15.78 5.39
N GLY A 179 -24.70 15.36 4.89
CA GLY A 179 -25.21 14.01 5.09
C GLY A 179 -24.52 12.96 4.23
N PRO A 180 -24.84 11.66 4.45
CA PRO A 180 -24.29 10.56 3.65
C PRO A 180 -24.45 10.80 2.14
N GLY A 181 -23.38 10.56 1.37
CA GLY A 181 -23.31 10.75 -0.08
C GLY A 181 -22.92 12.15 -0.56
N ALA A 182 -22.95 13.16 0.31
CA ALA A 182 -22.85 14.56 -0.14
C ALA A 182 -21.42 15.13 -0.16
N TYR A 183 -20.51 14.64 0.70
CA TYR A 183 -19.20 15.25 0.89
C TYR A 183 -18.13 14.18 1.11
N PHE A 184 -17.04 14.22 0.35
CA PHE A 184 -15.89 13.36 0.55
C PHE A 184 -15.07 13.83 1.76
N SER A 185 -14.88 12.94 2.73
CA SER A 185 -13.97 13.16 3.85
C SER A 185 -13.30 11.85 4.20
N TYR A 186 -12.00 11.77 4.01
CA TYR A 186 -11.23 10.56 4.30
C TYR A 186 -11.47 10.10 5.73
N CYS A 187 -11.91 8.84 5.90
CA CYS A 187 -12.35 8.32 7.18
C CYS A 187 -11.86 6.88 7.39
N ASN A 188 -10.98 6.68 8.37
CA ASN A 188 -10.43 5.38 8.73
C ASN A 188 -11.47 4.50 9.43
N LEU A 189 -12.33 5.09 10.24
CA LEU A 189 -13.41 4.39 10.96
C LEU A 189 -14.28 3.57 10.02
N GLY A 190 -14.50 4.05 8.79
CA GLY A 190 -15.27 3.34 7.76
C GLY A 190 -14.75 1.92 7.50
N TRP A 191 -13.43 1.71 7.46
CA TRP A 191 -12.84 0.37 7.26
C TRP A 191 -12.92 -0.50 8.52
N GLY A 192 -12.89 0.09 9.71
CA GLY A 192 -13.20 -0.63 10.95
C GLY A 192 -14.62 -1.18 10.94
N ILE A 193 -15.60 -0.39 10.49
CA ILE A 193 -17.00 -0.79 10.31
C ILE A 193 -17.10 -1.90 9.25
N ILE A 194 -16.47 -1.74 8.09
CA ILE A 194 -16.43 -2.76 7.03
C ILE A 194 -15.88 -4.09 7.56
N GLY A 195 -14.74 -4.08 8.25
CA GLY A 195 -14.17 -5.30 8.82
C GLY A 195 -15.11 -5.97 9.81
N THR A 196 -15.80 -5.20 10.65
CA THR A 196 -16.79 -5.70 11.61
C THR A 196 -18.01 -6.31 10.91
N MET A 197 -18.50 -5.67 9.85
CA MET A 197 -19.57 -6.22 9.00
C MET A 197 -19.16 -7.54 8.36
N MET A 198 -17.93 -7.61 7.83
CA MET A 198 -17.40 -8.84 7.22
C MET A 198 -17.34 -9.98 8.24
N GLU A 199 -16.85 -9.73 9.45
CA GLU A 199 -16.84 -10.72 10.52
C GLU A 199 -18.25 -11.17 10.90
N ARG A 200 -19.18 -10.23 11.07
CA ARG A 200 -20.54 -10.53 11.46
C ARG A 200 -21.27 -11.40 10.44
N ALA A 201 -21.07 -11.12 9.16
CA ALA A 201 -21.68 -11.87 8.07
C ALA A 201 -21.09 -13.28 7.90
N THR A 202 -19.83 -13.50 8.27
CA THR A 202 -19.12 -14.76 8.03
C THR A 202 -18.89 -15.61 9.29
N GLY A 203 -19.01 -15.02 10.49
CA GLY A 203 -18.63 -15.67 11.74
C GLY A 203 -17.12 -15.91 11.89
N GLU A 204 -16.30 -15.31 11.05
CA GLU A 204 -14.85 -15.52 11.03
C GLU A 204 -14.09 -14.23 11.41
N ARG A 205 -13.02 -14.37 12.21
CA ARG A 205 -12.19 -13.23 12.64
C ARG A 205 -11.51 -12.57 11.45
N PHE A 206 -11.50 -11.26 11.39
CA PHE A 206 -11.10 -10.44 10.23
C PHE A 206 -9.74 -10.83 9.62
N ASP A 207 -8.71 -11.00 10.44
CA ASP A 207 -7.37 -11.34 9.95
C ASP A 207 -7.32 -12.71 9.26
N ARG A 208 -8.06 -13.71 9.78
CA ARG A 208 -8.20 -15.05 9.20
C ARG A 208 -9.08 -15.03 7.95
N LEU A 209 -10.17 -14.28 8.00
CA LEU A 209 -11.07 -14.07 6.87
C LEU A 209 -10.30 -13.46 5.67
N MET A 210 -9.46 -12.45 5.90
CA MET A 210 -8.64 -11.86 4.84
C MET A 210 -7.60 -12.84 4.28
N ARG A 211 -7.01 -13.70 5.12
CA ARG A 211 -6.16 -14.79 4.62
C ARG A 211 -6.92 -15.68 3.66
N ARG A 212 -8.06 -16.21 4.07
CA ARG A 212 -8.88 -17.12 3.27
C ARG A 212 -9.43 -16.49 2.00
N LEU A 213 -9.88 -15.23 2.05
CA LEU A 213 -10.50 -14.57 0.90
C LEU A 213 -9.50 -14.07 -0.14
N LEU A 214 -8.31 -13.64 0.28
CA LEU A 214 -7.37 -12.93 -0.58
C LEU A 214 -5.95 -13.48 -0.52
N LEU A 215 -5.36 -13.62 0.67
CA LEU A 215 -3.91 -13.83 0.79
C LEU A 215 -3.52 -15.25 0.41
N ASP A 216 -4.19 -16.27 0.95
CA ASP A 216 -3.91 -17.67 0.65
C ASP A 216 -4.21 -18.05 -0.82
N PRO A 217 -5.33 -17.59 -1.45
CA PRO A 217 -5.56 -17.81 -2.88
C PRO A 217 -4.50 -17.21 -3.81
N LEU A 218 -3.78 -16.19 -3.35
CA LEU A 218 -2.67 -15.56 -4.07
C LEU A 218 -1.28 -16.09 -3.65
N GLY A 219 -1.22 -17.05 -2.70
CA GLY A 219 0.02 -17.63 -2.19
C GLY A 219 0.90 -16.64 -1.43
N LEU A 220 0.30 -15.69 -0.69
CA LEU A 220 1.00 -14.58 -0.06
C LEU A 220 1.34 -14.85 1.40
N ASP A 221 2.63 -14.77 1.74
CA ASP A 221 3.11 -14.69 3.12
C ASP A 221 2.90 -13.29 3.68
N ALA A 222 1.64 -12.99 4.02
CA ALA A 222 1.19 -11.69 4.48
C ALA A 222 0.13 -11.83 5.57
N GLY A 223 -0.19 -10.75 6.32
CA GLY A 223 -1.25 -10.83 7.33
C GLY A 223 -1.51 -9.54 8.09
N TYR A 224 -2.71 -9.44 8.66
CA TYR A 224 -3.13 -8.34 9.53
C TYR A 224 -2.71 -8.55 10.98
N ASN A 225 -2.47 -9.80 11.37
CA ASN A 225 -2.00 -10.16 12.71
C ASN A 225 -0.54 -10.64 12.62
N PRO A 226 0.44 -9.86 13.09
CA PRO A 226 1.85 -10.25 13.00
C PRO A 226 2.16 -11.52 13.81
N ALA A 227 1.40 -11.82 14.87
CA ALA A 227 1.62 -13.03 15.67
C ALA A 227 1.20 -14.33 14.93
N GLU A 228 0.41 -14.23 13.85
CA GLU A 228 0.01 -15.38 13.03
C GLU A 228 0.76 -15.43 11.68
N LEU A 229 1.78 -14.59 11.49
CA LEU A 229 2.66 -14.71 10.33
C LEU A 229 3.51 -15.99 10.42
N PRO A 230 3.76 -16.69 9.30
CA PRO A 230 4.67 -17.82 9.31
C PRO A 230 6.09 -17.39 9.69
N PRO A 231 6.89 -18.25 10.36
CA PRO A 231 8.20 -17.87 10.86
C PRO A 231 9.15 -17.22 9.85
N PRO A 232 9.24 -17.65 8.57
CA PRO A 232 10.07 -16.98 7.58
C PRO A 232 9.62 -15.55 7.28
N ALA A 233 8.31 -15.30 7.19
CA ALA A 233 7.74 -13.98 6.98
C ALA A 233 7.98 -13.06 8.19
N LEU A 234 7.78 -13.58 9.40
CA LEU A 234 8.06 -12.86 10.63
C LEU A 234 9.54 -12.48 10.76
N ALA A 235 10.46 -13.37 10.41
CA ALA A 235 11.90 -13.09 10.39
C ALA A 235 12.30 -12.01 9.37
N ASN A 236 11.46 -11.77 8.36
CA ASN A 236 11.68 -10.77 7.31
C ASN A 236 10.83 -9.49 7.49
N LEU A 237 10.20 -9.33 8.65
CA LEU A 237 9.41 -8.15 8.97
C LEU A 237 10.30 -6.91 9.17
N ALA A 238 9.88 -5.76 8.62
CA ALA A 238 10.52 -4.48 8.82
C ALA A 238 10.02 -3.79 10.10
N THR A 239 10.93 -3.26 10.87
CA THR A 239 10.63 -2.21 11.85
C THR A 239 10.45 -0.90 11.11
N LEU A 240 9.41 -0.14 11.45
CA LEU A 240 9.18 1.20 10.91
C LEU A 240 9.84 2.24 11.81
N TYR A 241 10.45 3.25 11.21
CA TYR A 241 11.27 4.22 11.93
C TYR A 241 10.90 5.67 11.62
N ARG A 242 11.24 6.56 12.57
CA ARG A 242 11.41 8.01 12.35
C ARG A 242 12.70 8.45 13.01
N LYS A 243 13.39 9.44 12.44
CA LYS A 243 14.34 10.22 13.21
C LYS A 243 13.59 11.31 13.97
N ARG A 244 13.71 11.30 15.28
CA ARG A 244 13.04 12.27 16.16
C ARG A 244 13.78 12.45 17.47
N THR A 245 13.42 13.46 18.21
CA THR A 245 13.84 13.61 19.60
C THR A 245 13.36 12.42 20.44
N VAL A 246 14.15 12.04 21.44
CA VAL A 246 13.86 10.86 22.27
C VAL A 246 12.57 11.05 23.08
N ASP A 247 12.38 12.25 23.61
CA ASP A 247 11.33 12.55 24.59
C ASP A 247 10.06 13.13 23.97
N THR A 248 10.11 13.52 22.70
CA THR A 248 8.97 14.13 22.00
C THR A 248 8.78 13.47 20.63
N GLU A 249 7.62 13.67 20.00
CA GLU A 249 7.37 13.19 18.64
C GLU A 249 7.85 14.17 17.55
N VAL A 250 8.68 15.15 17.93
CA VAL A 250 9.20 16.16 17.00
C VAL A 250 10.26 15.53 16.09
N TRP A 251 10.13 15.73 14.80
CA TRP A 251 11.12 15.31 13.82
C TRP A 251 12.48 15.98 14.08
N ASP A 252 13.53 15.17 14.06
CA ASP A 252 14.91 15.62 14.20
C ASP A 252 15.81 14.81 13.25
N ALA A 253 16.22 15.41 12.14
CA ALA A 253 17.07 14.77 11.15
C ALA A 253 18.44 14.33 11.71
N ASN A 254 18.92 14.97 12.78
CA ASN A 254 20.16 14.63 13.49
C ASN A 254 19.92 13.67 14.66
N GLY A 255 18.67 13.44 15.01
CA GLY A 255 18.27 12.54 16.09
C GLY A 255 18.50 11.05 15.77
N PRO A 256 18.27 10.17 16.74
CA PRO A 256 18.35 8.74 16.52
C PRO A 256 17.16 8.20 15.71
N TRP A 257 17.36 7.06 15.06
CA TRP A 257 16.26 6.27 14.52
C TRP A 257 15.44 5.61 15.65
N ILE A 258 14.22 6.05 15.83
CA ILE A 258 13.29 5.53 16.84
C ILE A 258 12.26 4.62 16.16
N ALA A 259 12.14 3.38 16.64
CA ALA A 259 11.11 2.44 16.19
C ALA A 259 9.71 2.97 16.50
N GLN A 260 8.83 2.92 15.52
CA GLN A 260 7.45 3.38 15.61
C GLN A 260 6.44 2.22 15.60
N ALA A 261 6.72 1.17 14.84
CA ALA A 261 5.90 -0.03 14.77
C ALA A 261 6.74 -1.25 14.40
N ASP A 262 6.24 -2.42 14.79
CA ASP A 262 6.81 -3.73 14.49
C ASP A 262 8.30 -3.83 14.88
N ASP A 263 8.66 -3.35 16.09
CA ASP A 263 10.04 -3.37 16.59
C ASP A 263 10.52 -4.80 16.88
N THR A 264 11.23 -5.38 15.93
CA THR A 264 11.79 -6.73 16.02
C THR A 264 13.08 -6.82 16.83
N ARG A 265 13.60 -5.68 17.35
CA ARG A 265 14.81 -5.67 18.22
C ARG A 265 14.55 -6.21 19.61
N LEU A 266 13.31 -6.08 20.09
CA LEU A 266 12.94 -6.50 21.45
C LEU A 266 12.39 -7.93 21.44
N ARG A 267 11.47 -8.23 20.58
CA ARG A 267 10.78 -9.52 20.41
C ARG A 267 9.95 -9.50 19.14
N ALA A 268 9.39 -10.67 18.76
CA ALA A 268 8.36 -10.70 17.74
C ALA A 268 7.19 -9.76 18.13
N PRO A 269 6.62 -9.00 17.19
CA PRO A 269 5.49 -8.14 17.47
C PRO A 269 4.36 -8.93 18.13
N PRO A 270 3.79 -8.44 19.24
CA PRO A 270 2.71 -9.13 19.93
C PRO A 270 1.43 -9.10 19.08
N PRO A 271 0.50 -10.03 19.35
CA PRO A 271 -0.84 -9.90 18.81
C PRO A 271 -1.50 -8.61 19.32
N PRO A 272 -2.59 -8.16 18.67
CA PRO A 272 -3.38 -7.05 19.18
C PRO A 272 -3.73 -7.27 20.66
N PRO A 273 -3.57 -6.26 21.53
CA PRO A 273 -3.83 -6.44 22.96
C PRO A 273 -5.30 -6.72 23.24
N GLY A 274 -5.55 -7.58 24.25
CA GLY A 274 -6.90 -7.89 24.71
C GLY A 274 -7.66 -8.91 23.85
N LEU A 275 -6.96 -9.69 23.00
CA LEU A 275 -7.61 -10.69 22.13
C LEU A 275 -8.38 -11.77 22.92
N GLU A 276 -8.06 -11.98 24.19
CA GLU A 276 -8.82 -12.87 25.08
C GLU A 276 -10.26 -12.40 25.33
N ARG A 277 -10.56 -11.11 25.06
CA ARG A 277 -11.90 -10.52 25.17
C ARG A 277 -12.52 -10.22 23.81
N TYR A 278 -11.87 -10.67 22.73
CA TYR A 278 -12.32 -10.38 21.38
C TYR A 278 -13.61 -11.15 21.06
N VAL A 279 -14.62 -10.43 20.57
CA VAL A 279 -15.86 -11.00 20.11
C VAL A 279 -16.01 -10.74 18.60
N ILE A 280 -16.07 -11.81 17.83
CA ILE A 280 -16.21 -11.75 16.36
C ILE A 280 -17.49 -11.00 16.00
N GLY A 281 -17.39 -10.03 15.11
CA GLY A 281 -18.52 -9.25 14.62
C GLY A 281 -18.94 -8.08 15.50
N GLU A 282 -18.21 -7.80 16.61
CA GLU A 282 -18.45 -6.62 17.43
C GLU A 282 -17.49 -5.47 17.12
N ASN A 283 -16.22 -5.77 16.87
CA ASN A 283 -15.22 -4.74 16.61
C ASN A 283 -13.96 -5.33 15.95
N ALA A 284 -13.80 -5.16 14.66
CA ALA A 284 -12.61 -5.60 13.92
C ALA A 284 -11.42 -4.63 13.98
N THR A 285 -11.56 -3.44 14.61
CA THR A 285 -10.51 -2.42 14.61
C THR A 285 -9.18 -2.86 15.26
N PRO A 286 -9.10 -3.81 16.21
CA PRO A 286 -7.83 -4.33 16.71
C PRO A 286 -6.92 -4.92 15.62
N PHE A 287 -7.47 -5.48 14.56
CA PHE A 287 -6.73 -5.98 13.38
C PHE A 287 -6.43 -4.89 12.34
N SER A 288 -6.91 -3.68 12.58
CA SER A 288 -6.69 -2.51 11.72
C SER A 288 -7.01 -2.75 10.24
N PRO A 289 -8.29 -3.02 9.87
CA PRO A 289 -8.71 -3.17 8.47
C PRO A 289 -8.30 -1.97 7.60
N THR A 290 -8.13 -0.83 8.23
CA THR A 290 -7.73 0.45 7.62
C THR A 290 -6.23 0.55 7.31
N GLY A 291 -5.35 -0.21 8.01
CA GLY A 291 -3.90 0.05 7.91
C GLY A 291 -2.98 -1.05 8.46
N GLY A 292 -3.50 -2.25 8.71
CA GLY A 292 -2.81 -3.27 9.48
C GLY A 292 -2.11 -4.37 8.68
N LEU A 293 -2.21 -4.41 7.36
CA LEU A 293 -1.61 -5.47 6.56
C LEU A 293 -0.07 -5.35 6.54
N ARG A 294 0.61 -6.48 6.77
CA ARG A 294 2.05 -6.66 6.53
C ARG A 294 2.23 -7.51 5.29
N ILE A 295 2.92 -6.96 4.29
CA ILE A 295 3.15 -7.58 3.00
C ILE A 295 4.41 -6.98 2.36
N SER A 296 5.07 -7.74 1.49
CA SER A 296 6.25 -7.27 0.75
C SER A 296 5.88 -6.54 -0.55
N ALA A 297 6.84 -5.82 -1.11
CA ALA A 297 6.67 -5.24 -2.45
C ALA A 297 6.38 -6.31 -3.50
N ARG A 298 7.05 -7.47 -3.42
CA ARG A 298 6.80 -8.63 -4.29
C ARG A 298 5.38 -9.17 -4.12
N GLY A 299 4.91 -9.33 -2.88
CA GLY A 299 3.54 -9.74 -2.59
C GLY A 299 2.49 -8.78 -3.15
N LEU A 300 2.72 -7.45 -3.01
CA LEU A 300 1.88 -6.44 -3.66
C LEU A 300 1.94 -6.52 -5.18
N GLY A 301 3.08 -6.87 -5.76
CA GLY A 301 3.25 -7.11 -7.21
C GLY A 301 2.36 -8.25 -7.71
N VAL A 302 2.21 -9.32 -6.93
CA VAL A 302 1.27 -10.42 -7.24
C VAL A 302 -0.17 -9.90 -7.29
N VAL A 303 -0.59 -9.12 -6.26
CA VAL A 303 -1.93 -8.50 -6.24
C VAL A 303 -2.13 -7.60 -7.45
N MET A 304 -1.17 -6.73 -7.76
CA MET A 304 -1.25 -5.78 -8.87
C MET A 304 -1.39 -6.50 -10.22
N ARG A 305 -0.60 -7.54 -10.45
CA ARG A 305 -0.70 -8.35 -11.68
C ARG A 305 -2.04 -9.06 -11.79
N MET A 306 -2.58 -9.60 -10.69
CA MET A 306 -3.92 -10.20 -10.65
C MET A 306 -4.98 -9.17 -11.07
N LEU A 307 -4.91 -7.94 -10.57
CA LEU A 307 -5.82 -6.85 -10.96
C LEU A 307 -5.67 -6.47 -12.45
N MET A 308 -4.44 -6.35 -12.95
CA MET A 308 -4.14 -6.07 -14.36
C MET A 308 -4.59 -7.19 -15.30
N ASN A 309 -4.67 -8.43 -14.80
CA ASN A 309 -5.13 -9.61 -15.53
C ASN A 309 -6.65 -9.85 -15.39
N GLY A 310 -7.42 -8.83 -15.05
CA GLY A 310 -8.89 -8.92 -14.97
C GLY A 310 -9.37 -9.91 -13.90
N GLY A 311 -8.64 -10.00 -12.78
CA GLY A 311 -9.00 -10.84 -11.63
C GLY A 311 -8.50 -12.28 -11.70
N VAL A 312 -7.56 -12.59 -12.60
CA VAL A 312 -7.00 -13.94 -12.77
C VAL A 312 -5.56 -14.00 -12.23
N HIS A 313 -5.27 -15.01 -11.41
CA HIS A 313 -3.93 -15.34 -10.91
C HIS A 313 -3.67 -16.83 -11.12
N ASP A 314 -2.53 -17.19 -11.72
CA ASP A 314 -2.12 -18.58 -12.02
C ASP A 314 -3.25 -19.43 -12.64
N GLY A 315 -3.95 -18.86 -13.62
CA GLY A 315 -5.06 -19.51 -14.31
C GLY A 315 -6.37 -19.60 -13.52
N LYS A 316 -6.38 -19.18 -12.25
CA LYS A 316 -7.58 -19.20 -11.39
C LYS A 316 -8.21 -17.80 -11.34
N ARG A 317 -9.51 -17.74 -11.55
CA ARG A 317 -10.28 -16.49 -11.41
C ARG A 317 -10.61 -16.23 -9.95
N LEU A 318 -10.10 -15.12 -9.42
CA LEU A 318 -10.45 -14.63 -8.09
C LEU A 318 -11.60 -13.61 -8.15
N PHE A 319 -11.63 -12.78 -9.18
CA PHE A 319 -12.67 -11.75 -9.37
C PHE A 319 -13.23 -11.82 -10.77
N GLN A 320 -14.51 -11.52 -10.92
CA GLN A 320 -15.09 -11.22 -12.22
C GLN A 320 -14.56 -9.87 -12.72
N ALA A 321 -14.40 -9.74 -14.03
CA ALA A 321 -13.92 -8.50 -14.63
C ALA A 321 -14.85 -7.33 -14.30
N GLU A 322 -16.17 -7.57 -14.33
CA GLU A 322 -17.21 -6.59 -14.03
C GLU A 322 -17.12 -6.06 -12.61
N THR A 323 -16.72 -6.90 -11.63
CA THR A 323 -16.49 -6.46 -10.24
C THR A 323 -15.34 -5.48 -10.17
N LEU A 324 -14.23 -5.78 -10.85
CA LEU A 324 -13.08 -4.87 -10.91
C LEU A 324 -13.43 -3.58 -11.66
N GLU A 325 -14.20 -3.66 -12.76
CA GLU A 325 -14.68 -2.44 -13.44
C GLU A 325 -15.52 -1.56 -12.51
N ARG A 326 -16.46 -2.15 -11.74
CA ARG A 326 -17.25 -1.43 -10.75
C ARG A 326 -16.38 -0.83 -9.64
N MET A 327 -15.37 -1.58 -9.18
CA MET A 327 -14.45 -1.13 -8.12
C MET A 327 -13.62 0.07 -8.55
N PHE A 328 -13.09 0.07 -9.78
CA PHE A 328 -12.27 1.15 -10.31
C PHE A 328 -13.05 2.22 -11.06
N ALA A 329 -14.37 2.07 -11.23
CA ALA A 329 -15.21 3.15 -11.73
C ALA A 329 -15.15 4.37 -10.80
N ARG A 330 -14.98 5.55 -11.40
CA ARG A 330 -14.88 6.80 -10.63
C ARG A 330 -16.20 7.12 -9.96
N GLN A 331 -16.18 7.25 -8.63
CA GLN A 331 -17.35 7.55 -7.80
C GLN A 331 -17.37 9.01 -7.36
N TRP A 332 -16.20 9.60 -7.17
CA TRP A 332 -16.05 10.99 -6.74
C TRP A 332 -14.86 11.65 -7.43
N THR A 333 -14.99 12.94 -7.70
CA THR A 333 -13.91 13.81 -8.19
C THR A 333 -14.01 15.13 -7.47
N SER A 334 -12.88 15.62 -6.93
CA SER A 334 -12.80 16.94 -6.31
C SER A 334 -13.18 18.04 -7.29
N ASP A 335 -14.02 18.97 -6.86
CA ASP A 335 -14.37 20.18 -7.60
C ASP A 335 -13.23 21.22 -7.62
N GLY A 336 -12.14 20.95 -6.89
CA GLY A 336 -10.99 21.85 -6.73
C GLY A 336 -11.27 23.07 -5.88
N LYS A 337 -12.48 23.20 -5.33
CA LYS A 337 -12.95 24.36 -4.51
C LYS A 337 -13.31 23.95 -3.09
N GLY A 338 -13.29 22.66 -2.76
CA GLY A 338 -13.66 22.12 -1.46
C GLY A 338 -15.17 22.05 -1.21
N GLY A 339 -16.00 22.32 -2.23
CA GLY A 339 -17.47 22.30 -2.09
C GLY A 339 -18.04 20.89 -1.96
N ASN A 340 -17.40 19.88 -2.56
CA ASN A 340 -17.87 18.51 -2.55
C ASN A 340 -16.93 17.52 -1.82
N GLY A 341 -15.86 18.02 -1.17
CA GLY A 341 -14.95 17.17 -0.44
C GLY A 341 -13.62 17.81 -0.05
N ASP A 342 -12.95 17.20 0.92
CA ASP A 342 -11.60 17.53 1.33
C ASP A 342 -10.60 16.63 0.60
N SER A 343 -9.80 17.20 -0.31
CA SER A 343 -8.77 16.51 -1.05
C SER A 343 -7.51 16.21 -0.22
N MET A 344 -7.48 16.59 1.07
CA MET A 344 -6.31 16.50 1.95
C MET A 344 -5.07 17.17 1.32
N GLY A 345 -5.23 18.43 0.87
CA GLY A 345 -4.13 19.17 0.24
C GLY A 345 -3.69 18.64 -1.12
N GLY A 346 -4.57 17.93 -1.83
CA GLY A 346 -4.32 17.38 -3.16
C GLY A 346 -3.86 15.92 -3.18
N PHE A 347 -3.79 15.24 -2.03
CA PHE A 347 -3.48 13.79 -2.00
C PHE A 347 -4.56 12.95 -2.67
N PHE A 348 -5.84 13.35 -2.51
CA PHE A 348 -6.97 12.62 -3.08
C PHE A 348 -7.83 13.57 -3.93
N ASN A 349 -7.75 13.41 -5.22
CA ASN A 349 -8.48 14.26 -6.18
C ASN A 349 -9.61 13.52 -6.90
N ALA A 350 -9.57 12.20 -6.90
CA ALA A 350 -10.62 11.34 -7.41
C ALA A 350 -10.60 9.99 -6.69
N TRP A 351 -11.75 9.32 -6.62
CA TRP A 351 -11.93 8.12 -5.83
C TRP A 351 -12.89 7.12 -6.48
N GLY A 352 -12.56 5.81 -6.38
CA GLY A 352 -13.41 4.67 -6.73
C GLY A 352 -13.98 3.98 -5.49
N LEU A 353 -14.28 2.68 -5.55
CA LEU A 353 -14.65 1.90 -4.37
C LEU A 353 -13.37 1.44 -3.65
N GLY A 354 -13.00 2.12 -2.57
CA GLY A 354 -11.84 1.79 -1.76
C GLY A 354 -10.49 1.99 -2.45
N ASN A 355 -10.43 2.81 -3.49
CA ASN A 355 -9.20 3.15 -4.18
C ASN A 355 -9.15 4.62 -4.56
N ALA A 356 -7.95 5.21 -4.44
CA ALA A 356 -7.63 6.53 -4.95
C ALA A 356 -7.38 6.47 -6.46
N GLN A 357 -7.64 7.57 -7.15
CA GLN A 357 -7.36 7.71 -8.57
C GLN A 357 -6.49 8.95 -8.82
N PHE A 358 -5.47 8.78 -9.61
CA PHE A 358 -4.43 9.77 -9.89
C PHE A 358 -4.38 10.05 -11.39
N PRO A 359 -5.36 10.81 -11.94
CA PRO A 359 -5.37 11.12 -13.37
C PRO A 359 -4.13 11.93 -13.74
N ASP A 360 -3.56 11.67 -14.94
CA ASP A 360 -2.43 12.42 -15.45
C ASP A 360 -2.83 13.85 -15.86
N GLN A 361 -3.11 14.66 -14.85
CA GLN A 361 -3.47 16.07 -14.98
C GLN A 361 -2.65 16.92 -13.99
N PRO A 362 -2.29 18.16 -14.33
CA PRO A 362 -1.59 19.07 -13.42
C PRO A 362 -2.26 19.13 -12.04
N GLY A 363 -1.48 18.97 -10.97
CA GLY A 363 -1.94 18.98 -9.59
C GLY A 363 -2.70 17.74 -9.12
N ARG A 364 -2.84 16.70 -9.98
CA ARG A 364 -3.57 15.45 -9.67
C ARG A 364 -2.76 14.18 -9.93
N ARG A 365 -1.63 14.31 -10.60
CA ARG A 365 -0.77 13.20 -11.05
C ARG A 365 0.19 12.72 -9.97
N LEU A 366 0.64 11.46 -10.06
CA LEU A 366 1.75 10.93 -9.25
C LEU A 366 3.10 11.13 -9.94
N VAL A 367 3.15 11.02 -11.26
CA VAL A 367 4.33 11.26 -12.10
C VAL A 367 3.93 12.02 -13.36
N GLU A 368 4.86 12.75 -13.96
CA GLU A 368 4.66 13.39 -15.27
C GLU A 368 4.96 12.40 -16.39
N GLY A 369 4.13 12.40 -17.43
CA GLY A 369 4.42 11.71 -18.67
C GLY A 369 3.45 10.59 -19.05
N GLY A 370 2.18 10.65 -18.66
CA GLY A 370 1.15 9.75 -19.17
C GLY A 370 0.88 8.53 -18.29
N PHE A 371 0.95 8.68 -16.97
CA PHE A 371 0.61 7.63 -16.00
C PHE A 371 -0.75 7.94 -15.35
N ASP A 372 -1.83 7.45 -15.94
CA ASP A 372 -3.22 7.60 -15.43
C ASP A 372 -3.52 6.45 -14.46
N ALA A 373 -3.18 6.65 -13.19
CA ALA A 373 -3.10 5.56 -12.22
C ALA A 373 -4.32 5.46 -11.31
N VAL A 374 -4.59 4.24 -10.88
CA VAL A 374 -5.48 3.89 -9.75
C VAL A 374 -4.69 3.12 -8.70
N GLY A 375 -5.12 3.20 -7.44
CA GLY A 375 -4.44 2.48 -6.36
C GLY A 375 -4.69 3.08 -4.99
N HIS A 376 -3.66 3.17 -4.16
CA HIS A 376 -3.74 3.78 -2.84
C HIS A 376 -2.38 4.25 -2.35
N LEU A 377 -2.38 5.28 -1.52
CA LEU A 377 -1.23 5.76 -0.77
C LEU A 377 -1.31 5.31 0.69
N GLY A 378 -0.19 5.26 1.38
CA GLY A 378 -0.16 4.96 2.81
C GLY A 378 0.85 5.81 3.57
N ASP A 379 0.42 6.26 4.75
CA ASP A 379 1.21 7.06 5.69
C ASP A 379 0.85 6.68 7.12
N ALA A 380 1.76 6.04 7.82
CA ALA A 380 1.63 5.76 9.24
C ALA A 380 2.97 5.30 9.84
N TYR A 381 3.26 5.68 11.07
CA TYR A 381 4.41 5.18 11.83
C TYR A 381 5.77 5.41 11.13
N GLY A 382 5.88 6.46 10.32
CA GLY A 382 7.07 6.72 9.51
C GLY A 382 7.10 5.98 8.17
N LEU A 383 6.22 5.00 7.95
CA LEU A 383 6.06 4.39 6.64
C LEU A 383 5.43 5.37 5.65
N ARG A 384 5.96 5.35 4.43
CA ARG A 384 5.31 5.87 3.22
C ARG A 384 5.16 4.75 2.21
N SER A 385 3.98 4.58 1.65
CA SER A 385 3.73 3.53 0.66
C SER A 385 2.89 4.03 -0.50
N VAL A 386 3.23 3.52 -1.68
CA VAL A 386 2.50 3.74 -2.92
C VAL A 386 2.20 2.40 -3.57
N PHE A 387 0.96 2.18 -3.92
CA PHE A 387 0.50 1.11 -4.79
C PHE A 387 -0.32 1.78 -5.90
N ALA A 388 0.27 1.93 -7.08
CA ALA A 388 -0.35 2.66 -8.18
C ALA A 388 -0.10 1.95 -9.52
N PHE A 389 -1.15 1.82 -10.35
CA PHE A 389 -1.04 1.21 -11.66
C PHE A 389 -2.00 1.83 -12.68
N ASP A 390 -1.51 1.95 -13.91
CA ASP A 390 -2.30 2.31 -15.09
C ASP A 390 -2.97 1.06 -15.65
N ARG A 391 -4.30 1.01 -15.59
CA ARG A 391 -5.08 -0.14 -16.02
C ARG A 391 -5.01 -0.38 -17.54
N LYS A 392 -4.85 0.68 -18.31
CA LYS A 392 -4.83 0.61 -19.79
C LYS A 392 -3.46 0.14 -20.29
N ARG A 393 -2.39 0.76 -19.78
CA ARG A 393 -1.01 0.42 -20.12
C ARG A 393 -0.55 -0.87 -19.43
N ARG A 394 -1.22 -1.27 -18.36
CA ARG A 394 -0.81 -2.37 -17.47
C ARG A 394 0.58 -2.13 -16.87
N ASP A 395 0.91 -0.88 -16.64
CA ASP A 395 2.12 -0.42 -15.97
C ASP A 395 1.82 -0.17 -14.49
N GLY A 396 2.78 -0.44 -13.62
CA GLY A 396 2.56 -0.26 -12.19
C GLY A 396 3.82 0.02 -11.41
N ILE A 397 3.66 0.75 -10.30
CA ILE A 397 4.74 1.11 -9.39
C ILE A 397 4.31 0.81 -7.96
N ILE A 398 5.16 0.12 -7.23
CA ILE A 398 5.04 -0.12 -5.80
C ILE A 398 6.25 0.48 -5.11
N VAL A 399 6.02 1.28 -4.07
CA VAL A 399 7.06 1.89 -3.24
C VAL A 399 6.71 1.67 -1.78
N LEU A 400 7.64 1.15 -0.99
CA LEU A 400 7.53 0.97 0.46
C LEU A 400 8.77 1.59 1.12
N VAL A 401 8.59 2.69 1.83
CA VAL A 401 9.64 3.39 2.59
C VAL A 401 9.43 3.10 4.07
N GLY A 402 10.37 2.44 4.73
CA GLY A 402 10.27 2.01 6.14
C GLY A 402 10.61 3.08 7.17
N GLY A 403 10.84 4.32 6.74
CA GLY A 403 11.10 5.47 7.62
C GLY A 403 11.91 6.55 6.94
N SER A 404 11.74 7.81 7.38
CA SER A 404 12.48 8.96 6.89
C SER A 404 13.16 9.73 8.04
N ALA A 405 14.26 10.42 7.72
CA ALA A 405 15.00 11.24 8.67
C ALA A 405 14.35 12.61 8.90
N ALA A 406 13.69 13.14 7.89
CA ALA A 406 12.99 14.42 7.95
C ALA A 406 11.47 14.22 7.86
N ASP A 407 10.71 15.21 8.32
CA ASP A 407 9.27 15.26 8.15
C ASP A 407 8.92 15.28 6.65
N PRO A 408 8.20 14.29 6.14
CA PRO A 408 7.77 14.28 4.73
C PRO A 408 6.97 15.51 4.31
N ALA A 409 6.32 16.19 5.24
CA ALA A 409 5.57 17.40 4.96
C ALA A 409 6.45 18.63 4.77
N SER A 410 7.72 18.59 5.21
CA SER A 410 8.63 19.75 5.18
C SER A 410 9.11 20.12 3.77
N VAL A 411 9.22 19.13 2.87
CA VAL A 411 9.65 19.36 1.47
C VAL A 411 8.70 18.59 0.54
N ARG A 412 7.80 19.35 -0.10
CA ARG A 412 6.81 18.82 -1.05
C ARG A 412 7.42 18.58 -2.43
N GLY A 413 6.83 17.65 -3.17
CA GLY A 413 7.08 17.45 -4.58
C GLY A 413 6.75 18.70 -5.42
N ARG A 414 7.25 18.73 -6.65
CA ARG A 414 7.07 19.88 -7.56
C ARG A 414 5.70 19.89 -8.24
N TYR A 415 5.13 18.72 -8.50
CA TYR A 415 3.91 18.54 -9.28
C TYR A 415 2.87 17.61 -8.63
N SER A 416 3.20 17.04 -7.49
CA SER A 416 2.31 16.19 -6.71
C SER A 416 2.19 16.67 -5.26
N ALA A 417 1.23 16.14 -4.52
CA ALA A 417 1.10 16.40 -3.08
C ALA A 417 2.07 15.55 -2.23
N LEU A 418 2.81 14.64 -2.84
CA LEU A 418 3.76 13.76 -2.16
C LEU A 418 4.97 14.52 -1.62
N ALA A 419 5.72 13.92 -0.72
CA ALA A 419 7.04 14.43 -0.35
C ALA A 419 8.00 14.36 -1.54
N ALA A 420 8.99 15.25 -1.58
CA ALA A 420 9.94 15.32 -2.68
C ALA A 420 10.68 14.00 -2.93
N PHE A 421 11.06 13.27 -1.88
CA PHE A 421 11.71 11.97 -2.05
C PHE A 421 10.77 10.91 -2.66
N GLU A 422 9.48 10.91 -2.30
CA GLU A 422 8.48 10.00 -2.89
C GLU A 422 8.30 10.31 -4.38
N GLU A 423 8.14 11.59 -4.72
CA GLU A 423 8.03 12.05 -6.11
C GLU A 423 9.28 11.70 -6.93
N ASN A 424 10.49 11.87 -6.36
CA ASN A 424 11.74 11.51 -7.01
C ASN A 424 11.86 10.01 -7.26
N ILE A 425 11.50 9.16 -6.28
CA ILE A 425 11.48 7.70 -6.46
C ILE A 425 10.55 7.30 -7.60
N LEU A 426 9.32 7.80 -7.59
CA LEU A 426 8.33 7.50 -8.64
C LEU A 426 8.78 7.97 -10.01
N THR A 427 9.34 9.18 -10.08
CA THR A 427 9.85 9.78 -11.33
C THR A 427 11.01 8.97 -11.89
N SER A 428 11.99 8.59 -11.05
CA SER A 428 13.13 7.77 -11.50
C SER A 428 12.67 6.42 -12.05
N ILE A 429 11.74 5.72 -11.36
CA ILE A 429 11.19 4.45 -11.84
C ILE A 429 10.45 4.65 -13.17
N PHE A 430 9.57 5.65 -13.25
CA PHE A 430 8.76 5.89 -14.44
C PHE A 430 9.63 6.23 -15.65
N GLN A 431 10.53 7.19 -15.51
CA GLN A 431 11.37 7.67 -16.62
C GLN A 431 12.35 6.60 -17.12
N GLN A 432 12.89 5.78 -16.24
CA GLN A 432 13.89 4.76 -16.60
C GLN A 432 13.25 3.49 -17.20
N LEU A 433 12.02 3.14 -16.77
CA LEU A 433 11.45 1.84 -17.06
C LEU A 433 10.09 1.86 -17.77
N LEU A 434 9.26 2.92 -17.59
CA LEU A 434 7.86 2.90 -18.03
C LEU A 434 7.53 3.98 -19.08
N ALA A 435 8.31 5.03 -19.21
CA ALA A 435 8.05 6.16 -20.12
C ALA A 435 8.29 5.83 -21.61
N ALA A 436 8.87 4.69 -21.94
CA ALA A 436 9.25 4.33 -23.32
C ALA A 436 8.17 3.56 -24.06
#